data_f2b61d02e495a210b9e3a61399bfb845
#
_entry.id   f2b61d02e495a210b9e3a61399bfb845
#
_cell.length_a   1.000
_cell.length_b   1.000
_cell.length_c   1.000
_cell.angle_alpha   90.00
_cell.angle_beta   90.00
_cell.angle_gamma   90.00
#
_symmetry.space_group_name_H-M   'P 1'
#
loop_
_entity.id
_entity.type
_entity.pdbx_description
1 polymer ?
#
loop_
_entity_poly.entity_id
_entity_poly.type
_entity_poly.pdbx_seq_one_letter_code
_entity_poly.pdbx_strand_id
1 'polypeptide(L)'
;MAETYISIEKIRSLAEVGTIDEFKDSTDMNEIFAACAIASKEYLGLIPYDEQLTAAAELTKGRITEMKTGEGKTLCAAFAASYMAKNGHNVRILTFNDYLAKRDSEWMKPIYDALGISSACILHSTDIADKKELYKNQIVYITAREAGFDFLRDFVANTPED
;
A
#
# COMPACT_ATOMS: atom_id res chain seq x y z
N MET A 1 19.47 -2.05 12.07
CA MET A 1 18.00 -2.15 12.04
C MET A 1 17.64 -3.51 12.60
N ALA A 2 16.80 -3.57 13.63
CA ALA A 2 16.32 -4.87 14.13
C ALA A 2 15.52 -5.54 13.02
N GLU A 3 15.79 -6.81 12.72
CA GLU A 3 14.97 -7.58 11.80
C GLU A 3 13.58 -7.70 12.41
N THR A 4 12.61 -7.06 11.78
CA THR A 4 11.20 -7.18 12.19
C THR A 4 10.69 -8.53 11.69
N TYR A 5 10.54 -9.48 12.60
CA TYR A 5 9.99 -10.79 12.30
C TYR A 5 8.46 -10.73 12.27
N ILE A 6 7.89 -11.22 11.18
CA ILE A 6 6.46 -11.47 11.09
C ILE A 6 6.13 -12.77 11.86
N SER A 7 5.04 -12.75 12.64
CA SER A 7 4.44 -13.95 13.23
C SER A 7 3.01 -14.10 12.74
N ILE A 8 2.78 -15.06 11.87
CA ILE A 8 1.46 -15.35 11.32
C ILE A 8 0.46 -15.68 12.43
N GLU A 9 0.86 -16.49 13.42
CA GLU A 9 0.02 -16.82 14.58
C GLU A 9 -0.38 -15.57 15.37
N LYS A 10 0.59 -14.66 15.62
CA LYS A 10 0.31 -13.40 16.31
C LYS A 10 -0.67 -12.54 15.51
N ILE A 11 -0.47 -12.39 14.20
CA ILE A 11 -1.38 -11.63 13.33
C ILE A 11 -2.79 -12.21 13.37
N ARG A 12 -2.92 -13.53 13.27
CA ARG A 12 -4.21 -14.22 13.34
C ARG A 12 -4.91 -13.98 14.68
N SER A 13 -4.20 -14.19 15.78
CA SER A 13 -4.72 -13.96 17.13
C SER A 13 -5.16 -12.52 17.33
N LEU A 14 -4.34 -11.54 16.93
CA LEU A 14 -4.70 -10.12 17.02
C LEU A 14 -5.92 -9.78 16.15
N ALA A 15 -6.02 -10.35 14.95
CA ALA A 15 -7.16 -10.11 14.05
C ALA A 15 -8.46 -10.78 14.50
N GLU A 16 -8.40 -11.80 15.37
CA GLU A 16 -9.59 -12.45 15.94
C GLU A 16 -10.20 -11.66 17.10
N VAL A 17 -9.37 -11.05 17.94
CA VAL A 17 -9.81 -10.45 19.20
C VAL A 17 -9.70 -8.92 19.23
N GLY A 18 -8.87 -8.34 18.37
CA GLY A 18 -8.60 -6.90 18.34
C GLY A 18 -9.53 -6.12 17.41
N THR A 19 -9.34 -4.83 17.42
CA THR A 19 -10.07 -3.89 16.56
C THR A 19 -9.10 -3.05 15.73
N ILE A 20 -9.58 -2.47 14.63
CA ILE A 20 -8.77 -1.56 13.80
C ILE A 20 -8.29 -0.38 14.64
N ASP A 21 -9.16 0.18 15.50
CA ASP A 21 -8.83 1.35 16.33
C ASP A 21 -7.68 1.10 17.31
N GLU A 22 -7.52 -0.13 17.80
CA GLU A 22 -6.39 -0.49 18.66
C GLU A 22 -5.05 -0.49 17.94
N PHE A 23 -5.04 -0.81 16.64
CA PHE A 23 -3.80 -1.02 15.89
C PHE A 23 -3.51 0.06 14.84
N LYS A 24 -4.48 0.93 14.52
CA LYS A 24 -4.32 1.91 13.42
C LYS A 24 -3.16 2.87 13.59
N ASP A 25 -2.74 3.17 14.83
CA ASP A 25 -1.64 4.08 15.11
C ASP A 25 -0.33 3.35 15.48
N SER A 26 -0.30 2.03 15.34
CA SER A 26 0.88 1.22 15.56
C SER A 26 1.91 1.38 14.44
N THR A 27 3.17 1.08 14.78
CA THR A 27 4.28 0.90 13.83
C THR A 27 4.80 -0.56 13.80
N ASP A 28 4.25 -1.43 14.65
CA ASP A 28 4.58 -2.87 14.66
C ASP A 28 3.94 -3.57 13.45
N MET A 29 4.72 -4.38 12.75
CA MET A 29 4.26 -5.05 11.52
C MET A 29 3.11 -6.02 11.79
N ASN A 30 3.14 -6.78 12.90
CA ASN A 30 2.10 -7.76 13.19
C ASN A 30 0.78 -7.07 13.52
N GLU A 31 0.82 -5.94 14.23
CA GLU A 31 -0.36 -5.15 14.57
C GLU A 31 -0.96 -4.46 13.35
N ILE A 32 -0.13 -3.84 12.51
CA ILE A 32 -0.59 -3.22 11.26
C ILE A 32 -1.19 -4.29 10.33
N PHE A 33 -0.55 -5.45 10.20
CA PHE A 33 -1.08 -6.52 9.37
C PHE A 33 -2.38 -7.11 9.95
N ALA A 34 -2.51 -7.17 11.27
CA ALA A 34 -3.78 -7.55 11.91
C ALA A 34 -4.89 -6.52 11.60
N ALA A 35 -4.61 -5.21 11.72
CA ALA A 35 -5.54 -4.16 11.32
C ALA A 35 -5.95 -4.26 9.85
N CYS A 36 -4.98 -4.49 8.94
CA CYS A 36 -5.27 -4.72 7.52
C CYS A 36 -6.13 -5.98 7.31
N ALA A 37 -5.90 -7.06 8.06
CA ALA A 37 -6.68 -8.29 7.96
C ALA A 37 -8.12 -8.09 8.45
N ILE A 38 -8.32 -7.35 9.54
CA ILE A 38 -9.66 -6.96 10.03
C ILE A 38 -10.36 -6.12 8.97
N ALA A 39 -9.70 -5.05 8.47
CA ALA A 39 -10.28 -4.17 7.46
C ALA A 39 -10.60 -4.90 6.15
N SER A 40 -9.71 -5.79 5.67
CA SER A 40 -9.96 -6.56 4.44
C SER A 40 -11.15 -7.52 4.60
N LYS A 41 -11.31 -8.13 5.77
CA LYS A 41 -12.46 -8.99 6.08
C LYS A 41 -13.75 -8.19 6.17
N GLU A 42 -13.73 -7.06 6.87
CA GLU A 42 -14.92 -6.23 7.15
C GLU A 42 -15.43 -5.54 5.88
N TYR A 43 -14.54 -4.89 5.12
CA TYR A 43 -14.94 -4.04 4.00
C TYR A 43 -14.90 -4.74 2.64
N LEU A 44 -14.08 -5.78 2.48
CA LEU A 44 -13.89 -6.46 1.21
C LEU A 44 -14.34 -7.93 1.23
N GLY A 45 -14.66 -8.49 2.41
CA GLY A 45 -14.96 -9.91 2.57
C GLY A 45 -13.76 -10.82 2.32
N LEU A 46 -12.54 -10.30 2.38
CA LEU A 46 -11.30 -11.02 2.10
C LEU A 46 -10.55 -11.36 3.38
N ILE A 47 -10.18 -12.63 3.51
CA ILE A 47 -9.29 -13.11 4.58
C ILE A 47 -7.93 -13.41 3.93
N PRO A 48 -6.83 -12.75 4.35
CA PRO A 48 -5.53 -12.98 3.74
C PRO A 48 -5.04 -14.39 4.03
N TYR A 49 -4.37 -15.01 3.05
CA TYR A 49 -3.65 -16.28 3.23
C TYR A 49 -2.27 -16.02 3.86
N ASP A 50 -1.69 -17.05 4.48
CA ASP A 50 -0.39 -16.96 5.14
C ASP A 50 0.74 -16.61 4.17
N GLU A 51 0.66 -17.11 2.93
CA GLU A 51 1.58 -16.79 1.85
C GLU A 51 1.52 -15.31 1.46
N GLN A 52 0.34 -14.71 1.48
CA GLN A 52 0.16 -13.28 1.19
C GLN A 52 0.77 -12.40 2.29
N LEU A 53 0.57 -12.76 3.55
CA LEU A 53 1.17 -12.07 4.70
C LEU A 53 2.70 -12.18 4.66
N THR A 54 3.21 -13.38 4.37
CA THR A 54 4.65 -13.62 4.23
C THR A 54 5.24 -12.81 3.08
N ALA A 55 4.61 -12.86 1.90
CA ALA A 55 5.07 -12.11 0.73
C ALA A 55 5.04 -10.60 0.97
N ALA A 56 3.99 -10.08 1.63
CA ALA A 56 3.91 -8.67 2.01
C ALA A 56 5.06 -8.25 2.93
N ALA A 57 5.38 -9.07 3.94
CA ALA A 57 6.50 -8.81 4.84
C ALA A 57 7.86 -8.83 4.13
N GLU A 58 8.06 -9.72 3.17
CA GLU A 58 9.30 -9.77 2.39
C GLU A 58 9.45 -8.53 1.47
N LEU A 59 8.35 -8.03 0.87
CA LEU A 59 8.36 -6.79 0.11
C LEU A 59 8.86 -5.60 0.93
N THR A 60 8.47 -5.50 2.20
CA THR A 60 8.89 -4.39 3.07
C THR A 60 10.39 -4.41 3.39
N LYS A 61 11.04 -5.55 3.23
CA LYS A 61 12.49 -5.73 3.40
C LYS A 61 13.28 -5.46 2.12
N GLY A 62 12.62 -5.00 1.05
CA GLY A 62 13.23 -4.77 -0.26
C GLY A 62 13.52 -6.06 -1.05
N ARG A 63 12.86 -7.16 -0.71
CA ARG A 63 12.99 -8.44 -1.43
C ARG A 63 11.96 -8.54 -2.56
N ILE A 64 12.29 -9.33 -3.58
CA ILE A 64 11.37 -9.67 -4.66
C ILE A 64 10.59 -10.92 -4.25
N THR A 65 9.26 -10.84 -4.37
CA THR A 65 8.36 -11.98 -4.13
C THR A 65 7.67 -12.39 -5.41
N GLU A 66 7.60 -13.69 -5.67
CA GLU A 66 6.87 -14.25 -6.79
C GLU A 66 5.57 -14.90 -6.30
N MET A 67 4.46 -14.53 -6.93
CA MET A 67 3.14 -15.11 -6.68
C MET A 67 2.46 -15.39 -8.02
N LYS A 68 1.79 -16.54 -8.14
CA LYS A 68 1.07 -16.91 -9.36
C LYS A 68 -0.10 -15.97 -9.63
N THR A 69 -0.60 -15.99 -10.86
CA THR A 69 -1.81 -15.24 -11.24
C THR A 69 -3.01 -15.75 -10.42
N GLY A 70 -3.78 -14.83 -9.86
CA GLY A 70 -4.94 -15.16 -9.02
C GLY A 70 -4.65 -15.33 -7.52
N GLU A 71 -3.40 -15.31 -7.08
CA GLU A 71 -3.02 -15.50 -5.66
C GLU A 71 -3.13 -14.22 -4.81
N GLY A 72 -3.77 -13.16 -5.32
CA GLY A 72 -4.08 -11.96 -4.54
C GLY A 72 -2.91 -10.99 -4.34
N LYS A 73 -2.04 -10.82 -5.36
CA LYS A 73 -0.92 -9.85 -5.34
C LYS A 73 -1.33 -8.44 -4.91
N THR A 74 -2.52 -7.99 -5.33
CA THR A 74 -3.05 -6.66 -5.00
C THR A 74 -3.25 -6.49 -3.50
N LEU A 75 -3.82 -7.51 -2.83
CA LEU A 75 -3.99 -7.50 -1.38
C LEU A 75 -2.63 -7.54 -0.66
N CYS A 76 -1.71 -8.39 -1.12
CA CYS A 76 -0.34 -8.46 -0.61
C CYS A 76 0.38 -7.10 -0.69
N ALA A 77 0.28 -6.42 -1.85
CA ALA A 77 0.86 -5.09 -2.03
C ALA A 77 0.22 -4.05 -1.09
N ALA A 78 -1.10 -4.15 -0.84
CA ALA A 78 -1.79 -3.24 0.07
C ALA A 78 -1.31 -3.37 1.52
N PHE A 79 -1.07 -4.59 2.01
CA PHE A 79 -0.51 -4.84 3.34
C PHE A 79 0.90 -4.25 3.48
N ALA A 80 1.78 -4.53 2.51
CA ALA A 80 3.13 -3.98 2.50
C ALA A 80 3.12 -2.45 2.46
N ALA A 81 2.28 -1.86 1.60
CA ALA A 81 2.13 -0.41 1.46
C ALA A 81 1.61 0.23 2.75
N SER A 82 0.62 -0.38 3.42
CA SER A 82 0.08 0.11 4.70
C SER A 82 1.16 0.15 5.77
N TYR A 83 1.95 -0.91 5.91
CA TYR A 83 3.06 -0.94 6.86
C TYR A 83 4.11 0.15 6.56
N MET A 84 4.52 0.29 5.31
CA MET A 84 5.49 1.30 4.91
C MET A 84 4.96 2.72 5.16
N ALA A 85 3.70 2.99 4.83
CA ALA A 85 3.05 4.28 5.06
C ALA A 85 2.96 4.64 6.55
N LYS A 86 2.57 3.68 7.40
CA LYS A 86 2.53 3.86 8.86
C LYS A 86 3.91 4.11 9.48
N ASN A 87 4.96 3.65 8.84
CA ASN A 87 6.35 3.91 9.23
C ASN A 87 6.95 5.16 8.55
N GLY A 88 6.10 6.06 8.03
CA GLY A 88 6.50 7.39 7.54
C GLY A 88 7.06 7.41 6.11
N HIS A 89 6.88 6.33 5.34
CA HIS A 89 7.31 6.28 3.95
C HIS A 89 6.20 6.75 3.00
N ASN A 90 6.59 7.49 1.97
CA ASN A 90 5.72 7.77 0.83
C ASN A 90 5.80 6.61 -0.18
N VAL A 91 4.71 5.86 -0.32
CA VAL A 91 4.67 4.62 -1.12
C VAL A 91 4.12 4.90 -2.51
N ARG A 92 4.79 4.37 -3.53
CA ARG A 92 4.32 4.42 -4.92
C ARG A 92 4.07 3.00 -5.40
N ILE A 93 2.82 2.65 -5.68
CA ILE A 93 2.44 1.34 -6.23
C ILE A 93 2.40 1.47 -7.74
N LEU A 94 3.40 0.89 -8.39
CA LEU A 94 3.53 0.94 -9.84
C LEU A 94 2.69 -0.16 -10.49
N THR A 95 1.83 0.21 -11.40
CA THR A 95 0.98 -0.71 -12.16
C THR A 95 1.33 -0.70 -13.64
N PHE A 96 0.86 -1.71 -14.36
CA PHE A 96 1.14 -1.85 -15.79
C PHE A 96 0.38 -0.81 -16.65
N ASN A 97 -0.84 -0.44 -16.27
CA ASN A 97 -1.68 0.51 -17.00
C ASN A 97 -2.63 1.26 -16.08
N ASP A 98 -3.27 2.31 -16.62
CA ASP A 98 -4.21 3.18 -15.91
C ASP A 98 -5.44 2.44 -15.38
N TYR A 99 -5.93 1.45 -16.12
CA TYR A 99 -7.06 0.64 -15.67
C TYR A 99 -6.72 -0.10 -14.37
N LEU A 100 -5.56 -0.73 -14.29
CA LEU A 100 -5.11 -1.42 -13.10
C LEU A 100 -4.83 -0.44 -11.96
N ALA A 101 -4.20 0.72 -12.26
CA ALA A 101 -3.95 1.75 -11.25
C ALA A 101 -5.25 2.19 -10.59
N LYS A 102 -6.26 2.52 -11.38
CA LYS A 102 -7.58 2.96 -10.90
C LYS A 102 -8.29 1.84 -10.15
N ARG A 103 -8.43 0.65 -10.77
CA ARG A 103 -9.12 -0.50 -10.17
C ARG A 103 -8.53 -0.88 -8.82
N ASP A 104 -7.20 -1.04 -8.74
CA ASP A 104 -6.53 -1.51 -7.53
C ASP A 104 -6.56 -0.44 -6.43
N SER A 105 -6.42 0.83 -6.80
CA SER A 105 -6.57 1.96 -5.88
C SER A 105 -7.97 2.01 -5.26
N GLU A 106 -9.02 1.95 -6.08
CA GLU A 106 -10.41 1.98 -5.62
C GLU A 106 -10.74 0.74 -4.76
N TRP A 107 -10.25 -0.43 -5.16
CA TRP A 107 -10.52 -1.68 -4.45
C TRP A 107 -9.85 -1.74 -3.09
N MET A 108 -8.60 -1.29 -2.97
CA MET A 108 -7.86 -1.33 -1.70
C MET A 108 -8.11 -0.11 -0.80
N LYS A 109 -8.72 0.94 -1.33
CA LYS A 109 -9.00 2.19 -0.59
C LYS A 109 -9.67 1.96 0.77
N PRO A 110 -10.68 1.07 0.93
CA PRO A 110 -11.31 0.86 2.24
C PRO A 110 -10.34 0.40 3.33
N ILE A 111 -9.30 -0.37 2.99
CA ILE A 111 -8.27 -0.77 3.94
C ILE A 111 -7.46 0.45 4.40
N TYR A 112 -7.05 1.31 3.46
CA TYR A 112 -6.27 2.50 3.76
C TYR A 112 -7.07 3.51 4.60
N ASP A 113 -8.32 3.76 4.22
CA ASP A 113 -9.22 4.66 4.94
C ASP A 113 -9.43 4.19 6.39
N ALA A 114 -9.63 2.89 6.60
CA ALA A 114 -9.81 2.29 7.93
C ALA A 114 -8.56 2.49 8.83
N LEU A 115 -7.37 2.46 8.25
CA LEU A 115 -6.13 2.71 8.96
C LEU A 115 -5.75 4.20 9.04
N GLY A 116 -6.56 5.11 8.49
CA GLY A 116 -6.25 6.54 8.44
C GLY A 116 -5.05 6.87 7.53
N ILE A 117 -4.84 6.09 6.46
CA ILE A 117 -3.77 6.28 5.48
C ILE A 117 -4.36 7.00 4.26
N SER A 118 -3.77 8.13 3.88
CA SER A 118 -4.20 8.85 2.68
C SER A 118 -3.71 8.12 1.42
N SER A 119 -4.62 7.94 0.45
CA SER A 119 -4.30 7.29 -0.81
C SER A 119 -4.86 8.02 -2.01
N ALA A 120 -4.16 7.96 -3.14
CA ALA A 120 -4.55 8.59 -4.40
C ALA A 120 -4.21 7.71 -5.60
N CYS A 121 -4.77 8.06 -6.75
CA CYS A 121 -4.46 7.44 -8.04
C CYS A 121 -4.11 8.54 -9.04
N ILE A 122 -2.97 8.40 -9.72
CA ILE A 122 -2.54 9.27 -10.82
C ILE A 122 -2.65 8.48 -12.11
N LEU A 123 -3.39 9.03 -13.05
CA LEU A 123 -3.60 8.48 -14.39
C LEU A 123 -2.91 9.35 -15.43
N HIS A 124 -2.75 8.82 -16.63
CA HIS A 124 -2.22 9.59 -17.76
C HIS A 124 -3.03 10.87 -18.05
N SER A 125 -4.33 10.83 -17.83
CA SER A 125 -5.24 11.97 -18.01
C SER A 125 -5.25 12.97 -16.86
N THR A 126 -4.51 12.74 -15.78
CA THR A 126 -4.45 13.63 -14.62
C THR A 126 -3.63 14.88 -14.97
N ASP A 127 -4.21 16.06 -14.75
CA ASP A 127 -3.52 17.32 -15.00
C ASP A 127 -2.28 17.50 -14.12
N ILE A 128 -1.24 18.14 -14.67
CA ILE A 128 0.04 18.33 -13.97
C ILE A 128 -0.15 19.10 -12.66
N ALA A 129 -1.04 20.10 -12.65
CA ALA A 129 -1.32 20.87 -11.44
C ALA A 129 -1.92 19.99 -10.33
N ASP A 130 -2.81 19.07 -10.68
CA ASP A 130 -3.45 18.15 -9.72
C ASP A 130 -2.47 17.08 -9.22
N LYS A 131 -1.52 16.64 -10.05
CA LYS A 131 -0.52 15.65 -9.66
C LYS A 131 0.28 16.09 -8.44
N LYS A 132 0.66 17.38 -8.33
CA LYS A 132 1.41 17.92 -7.17
C LYS A 132 0.66 17.65 -5.85
N GLU A 133 -0.66 17.83 -5.83
CA GLU A 133 -1.47 17.55 -4.64
C GLU A 133 -1.66 16.04 -4.40
N LEU A 134 -1.86 15.27 -5.47
CA LEU A 134 -2.03 13.82 -5.35
C LEU A 134 -0.76 13.12 -4.82
N TYR A 135 0.43 13.62 -5.20
CA TYR A 135 1.70 13.10 -4.69
C TYR A 135 1.93 13.33 -3.19
N LYS A 136 1.18 14.21 -2.53
CA LYS A 136 1.24 14.41 -1.08
C LYS A 136 0.62 13.27 -0.30
N ASN A 137 -0.17 12.40 -0.95
CA ASN A 137 -0.74 11.23 -0.30
C ASN A 137 0.35 10.20 0.05
N GLN A 138 0.13 9.50 1.15
CA GLN A 138 1.06 8.48 1.65
C GLN A 138 1.20 7.31 0.68
N ILE A 139 0.09 6.91 0.04
CA ILE A 139 0.09 5.85 -0.97
C ILE A 139 -0.45 6.42 -2.28
N VAL A 140 0.30 6.26 -3.38
CA VAL A 140 -0.13 6.68 -4.71
C VAL A 140 -0.02 5.52 -5.69
N TYR A 141 -1.14 5.17 -6.31
CA TYR A 141 -1.18 4.25 -7.45
C TYR A 141 -0.90 5.02 -8.74
N ILE A 142 0.01 4.52 -9.54
CA ILE A 142 0.45 5.19 -10.77
C ILE A 142 1.04 4.16 -11.73
N THR A 143 1.06 4.43 -13.03
CA THR A 143 1.82 3.57 -13.95
C THR A 143 3.31 3.85 -13.88
N ALA A 144 4.14 2.83 -14.12
CA ALA A 144 5.59 3.00 -14.17
C ALA A 144 6.01 4.05 -15.22
N ARG A 145 5.27 4.15 -16.33
CA ARG A 145 5.51 5.14 -17.38
C ARG A 145 5.27 6.57 -16.87
N GLU A 146 4.13 6.83 -16.23
CA GLU A 146 3.80 8.17 -15.71
C GLU A 146 4.77 8.57 -14.59
N ALA A 147 5.07 7.66 -13.67
CA ALA A 147 6.05 7.92 -12.62
C ALA A 147 7.43 8.29 -13.20
N GLY A 148 7.85 7.60 -14.27
CA GLY A 148 9.11 7.91 -14.95
C GLY A 148 9.10 9.28 -15.63
N PHE A 149 7.99 9.65 -16.29
CA PHE A 149 7.87 10.98 -16.91
C PHE A 149 7.76 12.09 -15.86
N ASP A 150 7.06 11.87 -14.77
CA ASP A 150 6.97 12.84 -13.69
C ASP A 150 8.34 13.08 -13.05
N PHE A 151 9.09 11.99 -12.77
CA PHE A 151 10.46 12.08 -12.25
C PHE A 151 11.40 12.86 -13.22
N LEU A 152 11.31 12.60 -14.54
CA LEU A 152 12.12 13.31 -15.51
C LEU A 152 11.74 14.80 -15.60
N ARG A 153 10.47 15.14 -15.46
CA ARG A 153 10.02 16.54 -15.40
C ARG A 153 10.59 17.26 -14.19
N ASP A 154 10.49 16.64 -13.01
CA ASP A 154 11.06 17.21 -11.79
C ASP A 154 12.58 17.40 -11.90
N PHE A 155 13.26 16.49 -12.59
CA PHE A 155 14.72 16.57 -12.79
C PHE A 155 15.14 17.74 -13.69
N VAL A 156 14.32 18.14 -14.66
CA VAL A 156 14.59 19.27 -15.55
C VAL A 156 13.93 20.57 -15.11
N ALA A 157 13.16 20.55 -14.05
CA ALA A 157 12.56 21.74 -13.47
C ALA A 157 13.65 22.71 -12.99
N ASN A 158 13.49 24.01 -13.31
CA ASN A 158 14.46 25.01 -12.93
C ASN A 158 14.26 25.54 -11.51
N THR A 159 13.05 25.36 -10.98
CA THR A 159 12.69 25.75 -9.61
C THR A 159 11.80 24.67 -8.98
N PRO A 160 11.74 24.58 -7.64
CA PRO A 160 10.84 23.65 -6.95
C PRO A 160 9.35 23.91 -7.24
N GLU A 161 9.02 25.03 -7.84
CA GLU A 161 7.66 25.47 -8.16
C GLU A 161 7.22 25.10 -9.58
N ASP A 162 8.19 24.79 -10.46
CA ASP A 162 7.97 24.33 -11.83
C ASP A 162 7.54 22.84 -11.83
#